data_7e82bd2f68702037998a5f7f4c672666
#
_entry.id   7e82bd2f68702037998a5f7f4c672666
#
_cell.length_a   1.000
_cell.length_b   1.000
_cell.length_c   1.000
_cell.angle_alpha   90.00
_cell.angle_beta   90.00
_cell.angle_gamma   90.00
#
_symmetry.space_group_name_H-M   'P 1'
#
loop_
_entity.id
_entity.type
_entity.pdbx_description
1 polymer ?
#
loop_
_entity_poly.entity_id
_entity_poly.type
_entity_poly.pdbx_seq_one_letter_code
_entity_poly.pdbx_strand_id
1 'polypeptide(L)'
;MIKRLGKAFLCNLLERQVVKLRSKHLFKIVAVGGSVGKTSTKLAIAKTLSASRRVIYQDGNYNDRLTVPLVLFGHAEPGIFNIFAWFRILINNSRQIKGDYPFDIAVLEIGTDAPGQMEQFAYLKPDLYVLTAVAEEHMEYFAGLDAVAKEELQPAKFSNKVLVNINDTAAQYLVGLPLIGYGLDLETDYTLVERHEHGLMGQKLIISTATGKQFSVEVSALGKQGAKLVLAAAAVADQLGIEQEGIIKGLQSIKPVSGRMQILSGINGSTLIDDTYNASPIAVKAALDVLYKTDAN
;
A
#
# COMPACT_ATOMS: atom_id res chain seq x y z
N MET A 1 16.45 -11.88 26.03
CA MET A 1 16.59 -10.47 26.45
C MET A 1 17.57 -9.70 25.54
N ILE A 2 18.80 -10.14 25.35
CA ILE A 2 19.84 -9.46 24.53
C ILE A 2 19.42 -9.23 23.09
N LYS A 3 18.81 -10.22 22.41
CA LYS A 3 18.29 -10.10 21.03
C LYS A 3 17.27 -8.95 20.90
N ARG A 4 16.36 -8.83 21.86
CA ARG A 4 15.28 -7.83 21.84
C ARG A 4 15.83 -6.42 22.05
N LEU A 5 16.80 -6.26 22.94
CA LEU A 5 17.50 -4.98 23.17
C LEU A 5 18.32 -4.55 21.96
N GLY A 6 19.04 -5.50 21.32
CA GLY A 6 19.81 -5.21 20.12
C GLY A 6 18.92 -4.79 18.92
N LYS A 7 17.77 -5.49 18.70
CA LYS A 7 16.80 -5.11 17.66
C LYS A 7 16.24 -3.70 17.92
N ALA A 8 15.86 -3.39 19.17
CA ALA A 8 15.31 -2.08 19.52
C ALA A 8 16.35 -0.94 19.32
N PHE A 9 17.60 -1.17 19.69
CA PHE A 9 18.68 -0.20 19.47
C PHE A 9 18.89 0.06 17.98
N LEU A 10 18.91 -0.99 17.17
CA LEU A 10 19.07 -0.89 15.71
C LEU A 10 17.91 -0.13 15.07
N CYS A 11 16.66 -0.44 15.47
CA CYS A 11 15.49 0.31 15.01
C CYS A 11 15.63 1.80 15.30
N ASN A 12 16.00 2.16 16.54
CA ASN A 12 16.18 3.57 16.92
C ASN A 12 17.27 4.28 16.09
N LEU A 13 18.35 3.58 15.72
CA LEU A 13 19.39 4.16 14.86
C LEU A 13 18.87 4.39 13.44
N LEU A 14 18.16 3.42 12.87
CA LEU A 14 17.59 3.51 11.53
C LEU A 14 16.54 4.62 11.45
N GLU A 15 15.65 4.71 12.44
CA GLU A 15 14.63 5.77 12.54
C GLU A 15 15.27 7.16 12.58
N ARG A 16 16.33 7.34 13.38
CA ARG A 16 17.09 8.60 13.43
C ARG A 16 17.73 8.94 12.09
N GLN A 17 18.19 7.93 11.33
CA GLN A 17 18.71 8.15 9.98
C GLN A 17 17.61 8.57 9.02
N VAL A 18 16.40 8.00 9.10
CA VAL A 18 15.25 8.43 8.30
C VAL A 18 14.86 9.87 8.61
N VAL A 19 14.78 10.25 9.90
CA VAL A 19 14.49 11.64 10.29
C VAL A 19 15.53 12.60 9.71
N LYS A 20 16.82 12.23 9.74
CA LYS A 20 17.89 13.03 9.13
C LYS A 20 17.78 13.09 7.61
N LEU A 21 17.41 11.98 6.96
CA LEU A 21 17.19 11.96 5.51
C LEU A 21 16.07 12.94 5.14
N ARG A 22 14.93 12.86 5.82
CA ARG A 22 13.78 13.76 5.63
C ARG A 22 14.10 15.24 5.86
N SER A 23 14.99 15.53 6.81
CA SER A 23 15.39 16.92 7.09
C SER A 23 16.32 17.53 6.04
N LYS A 24 16.96 16.70 5.21
CA LYS A 24 17.95 17.16 4.22
C LYS A 24 17.48 17.07 2.78
N HIS A 25 16.53 16.19 2.50
CA HIS A 25 16.06 15.91 1.15
C HIS A 25 14.55 16.10 1.05
N LEU A 26 14.14 16.73 -0.06
CA LEU A 26 12.73 16.94 -0.38
C LEU A 26 12.22 15.74 -1.18
N PHE A 27 11.48 14.85 -0.53
CA PHE A 27 10.76 13.77 -1.17
C PHE A 27 9.47 13.49 -0.42
N LYS A 28 8.50 12.86 -1.07
CA LYS A 28 7.21 12.53 -0.48
C LYS A 28 7.21 11.12 0.08
N ILE A 29 6.49 10.89 1.17
CA ILE A 29 6.21 9.55 1.71
C ILE A 29 4.72 9.27 1.59
N VAL A 30 4.40 8.18 0.90
CA VAL A 30 3.08 7.55 0.90
C VAL A 30 3.17 6.31 1.77
N ALA A 31 2.44 6.27 2.87
CA ALA A 31 2.33 5.10 3.73
C ALA A 31 1.01 4.39 3.46
N VAL A 32 1.03 3.06 3.34
CA VAL A 32 -0.14 2.22 3.09
C VAL A 32 -0.33 1.28 4.26
N GLY A 33 -1.48 1.39 4.93
CA GLY A 33 -1.90 0.52 6.03
C GLY A 33 -3.30 -0.05 5.81
N GLY A 34 -3.82 -0.75 6.82
CA GLY A 34 -5.12 -1.39 6.80
C GLY A 34 -5.05 -2.91 6.92
N SER A 35 -6.14 -3.54 7.28
CA SER A 35 -6.20 -4.97 7.56
C SER A 35 -5.98 -5.82 6.31
N VAL A 36 -6.53 -5.45 5.16
CA VAL A 36 -6.50 -6.24 3.92
C VAL A 36 -6.08 -5.37 2.74
N GLY A 37 -5.30 -5.95 1.81
CA GLY A 37 -4.97 -5.29 0.53
C GLY A 37 -3.74 -4.37 0.57
N LYS A 38 -3.07 -4.20 1.70
CA LYS A 38 -1.87 -3.34 1.88
C LYS A 38 -0.85 -3.50 0.76
N THR A 39 -0.31 -4.70 0.58
CA THR A 39 0.79 -4.96 -0.36
C THR A 39 0.37 -4.71 -1.81
N SER A 40 -0.80 -5.20 -2.21
CA SER A 40 -1.30 -4.99 -3.59
C SER A 40 -1.54 -3.52 -3.89
N THR A 41 -2.12 -2.78 -2.93
CA THR A 41 -2.35 -1.33 -3.06
C THR A 41 -1.03 -0.55 -3.09
N LYS A 42 -0.09 -0.87 -2.19
CA LYS A 42 1.27 -0.30 -2.20
C LYS A 42 1.94 -0.47 -3.57
N LEU A 43 1.90 -1.68 -4.12
CA LEU A 43 2.54 -1.97 -5.42
C LEU A 43 1.82 -1.26 -6.58
N ALA A 44 0.49 -1.21 -6.56
CA ALA A 44 -0.28 -0.46 -7.55
C ALA A 44 0.06 1.04 -7.52
N ILE A 45 0.12 1.64 -6.33
CA ILE A 45 0.53 3.04 -6.14
C ILE A 45 1.96 3.24 -6.65
N ALA A 46 2.91 2.39 -6.23
CA ALA A 46 4.31 2.52 -6.64
C ALA A 46 4.47 2.42 -8.15
N LYS A 47 3.83 1.44 -8.81
CA LYS A 47 3.86 1.30 -10.28
C LYS A 47 3.25 2.50 -10.98
N THR A 48 2.10 2.99 -10.50
CA THR A 48 1.44 4.16 -11.08
C THR A 48 2.33 5.40 -11.01
N LEU A 49 2.92 5.68 -9.85
CA LEU A 49 3.80 6.82 -9.66
C LEU A 49 5.12 6.71 -10.44
N SER A 50 5.64 5.48 -10.60
CA SER A 50 6.90 5.21 -11.32
C SER A 50 6.84 5.56 -12.81
N ALA A 51 5.65 5.70 -13.39
CA ALA A 51 5.48 6.17 -14.76
C ALA A 51 5.91 7.64 -14.96
N SER A 52 5.96 8.43 -13.88
CA SER A 52 6.20 9.88 -13.94
C SER A 52 7.23 10.40 -12.93
N ARG A 53 7.62 9.61 -11.94
CA ARG A 53 8.52 10.00 -10.83
C ARG A 53 9.51 8.88 -10.50
N ARG A 54 10.61 9.24 -9.86
CA ARG A 54 11.56 8.27 -9.31
C ARG A 54 11.04 7.79 -7.96
N VAL A 55 10.58 6.54 -7.92
CA VAL A 55 9.90 5.97 -6.76
C VAL A 55 10.75 4.89 -6.11
N ILE A 56 10.90 4.94 -4.79
CA ILE A 56 11.44 3.83 -4.01
C ILE A 56 10.31 3.10 -3.28
N TYR A 57 10.32 1.80 -3.40
CA TYR A 57 9.36 0.89 -2.75
C TYR A 57 9.97 -0.51 -2.66
N GLN A 58 9.27 -1.44 -2.05
CA GLN A 58 9.68 -2.83 -1.95
C GLN A 58 8.62 -3.78 -2.50
N ASP A 59 9.03 -4.80 -3.21
CA ASP A 59 8.13 -5.81 -3.78
C ASP A 59 7.57 -6.76 -2.71
N GLY A 60 8.30 -7.00 -1.62
CA GLY A 60 7.89 -7.88 -0.54
C GLY A 60 7.01 -7.23 0.54
N ASN A 61 6.68 -8.05 1.54
CA ASN A 61 5.93 -7.65 2.73
C ASN A 61 6.91 -7.18 3.83
N TYR A 62 7.40 -5.95 3.72
CA TYR A 62 8.33 -5.32 4.66
C TYR A 62 7.61 -4.14 5.33
N ASN A 63 6.88 -4.42 6.41
CA ASN A 63 5.96 -3.50 7.04
C ASN A 63 6.20 -3.31 8.54
N ASP A 64 7.31 -3.86 9.07
CA ASP A 64 7.66 -3.75 10.49
C ASP A 64 8.64 -2.60 10.77
N ARG A 65 8.83 -2.32 12.05
CA ARG A 65 9.69 -1.24 12.56
C ARG A 65 11.15 -1.32 12.09
N LEU A 66 11.67 -2.52 11.80
CA LEU A 66 13.04 -2.72 11.36
C LEU A 66 13.17 -2.55 9.84
N THR A 67 12.22 -3.10 9.10
CA THR A 67 12.30 -3.21 7.65
C THR A 67 11.87 -1.93 6.92
N VAL A 68 10.87 -1.21 7.42
CA VAL A 68 10.40 0.04 6.81
C VAL A 68 11.51 1.09 6.62
N PRO A 69 12.39 1.36 7.60
CA PRO A 69 13.53 2.26 7.38
C PRO A 69 14.50 1.79 6.30
N LEU A 70 14.69 0.47 6.16
CA LEU A 70 15.60 -0.11 5.16
C LEU A 70 15.11 0.17 3.73
N VAL A 71 13.79 0.15 3.52
CA VAL A 71 13.19 0.48 2.21
C VAL A 71 13.65 1.85 1.73
N LEU A 72 13.59 2.85 2.61
CA LEU A 72 13.96 4.24 2.26
C LEU A 72 15.40 4.39 1.78
N PHE A 73 16.28 3.48 2.20
CA PHE A 73 17.68 3.46 1.78
C PHE A 73 18.00 2.40 0.72
N GLY A 74 16.99 1.67 0.24
CA GLY A 74 17.15 0.63 -0.79
C GLY A 74 17.88 -0.63 -0.31
N HIS A 75 17.76 -0.97 0.98
CA HIS A 75 18.40 -2.16 1.55
C HIS A 75 17.40 -3.29 1.79
N ALA A 76 17.84 -4.51 1.54
CA ALA A 76 17.20 -5.71 2.07
C ALA A 76 17.64 -5.91 3.53
N GLU A 77 16.80 -6.60 4.32
CA GLU A 77 17.14 -6.96 5.69
C GLU A 77 18.24 -8.03 5.70
N PRO A 78 19.42 -7.75 6.28
CA PRO A 78 20.41 -8.79 6.52
C PRO A 78 20.00 -9.60 7.75
N GLY A 79 20.48 -10.85 7.85
CA GLY A 79 20.24 -11.63 9.06
C GLY A 79 20.64 -10.84 10.32
N ILE A 80 19.84 -10.93 11.37
CA ILE A 80 19.94 -10.10 12.59
C ILE A 80 21.33 -10.17 13.27
N PHE A 81 22.06 -11.27 13.06
CA PHE A 81 23.41 -11.49 13.60
C PHE A 81 24.53 -11.04 12.67
N ASN A 82 24.22 -10.56 11.46
CA ASN A 82 25.23 -10.12 10.52
C ASN A 82 25.68 -8.68 10.84
N ILE A 83 26.51 -8.54 11.88
CA ILE A 83 26.97 -7.25 12.39
C ILE A 83 27.71 -6.45 11.31
N PHE A 84 28.49 -7.11 10.46
CA PHE A 84 29.21 -6.43 9.37
C PHE A 84 28.26 -5.86 8.32
N ALA A 85 27.20 -6.58 7.95
CA ALA A 85 26.19 -6.06 7.04
C ALA A 85 25.44 -4.87 7.64
N TRP A 86 25.05 -4.92 8.91
CA TRP A 86 24.43 -3.80 9.60
C TRP A 86 25.33 -2.57 9.66
N PHE A 87 26.61 -2.74 9.99
CA PHE A 87 27.56 -1.63 10.00
C PHE A 87 27.69 -0.99 8.60
N ARG A 88 27.78 -1.81 7.56
CA ARG A 88 27.82 -1.34 6.16
C ARG A 88 26.55 -0.58 5.77
N ILE A 89 25.36 -1.06 6.17
CA ILE A 89 24.08 -0.38 5.96
C ILE A 89 24.10 1.00 6.61
N LEU A 90 24.44 1.11 7.90
CA LEU A 90 24.46 2.37 8.63
C LEU A 90 25.42 3.40 8.00
N ILE A 91 26.58 2.94 7.50
CA ILE A 91 27.52 3.80 6.77
C ILE A 91 26.94 4.26 5.45
N ASN A 92 26.34 3.35 4.67
CA ASN A 92 25.72 3.67 3.38
C ASN A 92 24.58 4.65 3.55
N ASN A 93 23.72 4.45 4.56
CA ASN A 93 22.66 5.40 4.90
C ASN A 93 23.23 6.80 5.21
N SER A 94 24.32 6.85 5.99
CA SER A 94 24.98 8.11 6.32
C SER A 94 25.57 8.81 5.09
N ARG A 95 26.03 8.05 4.08
CA ARG A 95 26.49 8.59 2.80
C ARG A 95 25.32 9.14 1.99
N GLN A 96 24.21 8.40 1.90
CA GLN A 96 23.00 8.86 1.19
C GLN A 96 22.40 10.13 1.85
N ILE A 97 22.41 10.20 3.19
CA ILE A 97 21.95 11.40 3.93
C ILE A 97 22.82 12.64 3.61
N LYS A 98 24.11 12.46 3.34
CA LYS A 98 25.05 13.56 3.05
C LYS A 98 25.18 13.88 1.58
N GLY A 99 24.92 12.91 0.71
CA GLY A 99 24.98 13.02 -0.74
C GLY A 99 23.63 13.35 -1.36
N ASP A 100 23.41 12.91 -2.59
CA ASP A 100 22.14 13.08 -3.29
C ASP A 100 21.21 11.90 -2.99
N TYR A 101 19.95 12.19 -2.72
CA TYR A 101 18.90 11.20 -2.60
C TYR A 101 18.10 11.14 -3.91
N PRO A 102 18.16 10.03 -4.68
CA PRO A 102 17.72 10.02 -6.06
C PRO A 102 16.21 9.86 -6.23
N PHE A 103 15.43 9.72 -5.15
CA PHE A 103 14.00 9.42 -5.22
C PHE A 103 13.16 10.65 -4.90
N ASP A 104 12.07 10.80 -5.65
CA ASP A 104 11.09 11.87 -5.46
C ASP A 104 9.97 11.43 -4.50
N ILE A 105 9.66 10.12 -4.48
CA ILE A 105 8.59 9.52 -3.67
C ILE A 105 9.05 8.18 -3.09
N ALA A 106 8.71 7.95 -1.82
CA ALA A 106 8.79 6.63 -1.19
C ALA A 106 7.37 6.10 -0.95
N VAL A 107 7.11 4.85 -1.37
CA VAL A 107 5.84 4.15 -1.10
C VAL A 107 6.12 3.00 -0.15
N LEU A 108 5.60 3.10 1.06
CA LEU A 108 5.90 2.21 2.17
C LEU A 108 4.64 1.49 2.62
N GLU A 109 4.77 0.20 2.91
CA GLU A 109 3.75 -0.54 3.65
C GLU A 109 4.07 -0.43 5.14
N ILE A 110 3.08 -0.10 5.95
CA ILE A 110 3.16 -0.12 7.41
C ILE A 110 2.08 -1.06 7.95
N GLY A 111 2.42 -1.85 8.94
CA GLY A 111 1.53 -2.86 9.48
C GLY A 111 1.65 -3.00 10.98
N THR A 112 0.66 -3.66 11.55
CA THR A 112 0.55 -3.94 12.98
C THR A 112 0.07 -5.37 13.18
N ASP A 113 0.61 -6.01 14.21
CA ASP A 113 0.12 -7.30 14.71
C ASP A 113 -0.53 -7.14 16.10
N ALA A 114 -0.37 -5.96 16.74
CA ALA A 114 -0.87 -5.71 18.08
C ALA A 114 -1.05 -4.21 18.38
N PRO A 115 -1.89 -3.83 19.35
CA PRO A 115 -2.12 -2.44 19.72
C PRO A 115 -0.84 -1.66 20.05
N GLY A 116 -0.76 -0.40 19.61
CA GLY A 116 0.34 0.53 19.86
C GLY A 116 1.54 0.38 18.90
N GLN A 117 1.48 -0.51 17.92
CA GLN A 117 2.58 -0.66 16.95
C GLN A 117 2.57 0.39 15.85
N MET A 118 1.39 0.87 15.42
CA MET A 118 1.30 1.90 14.37
C MET A 118 1.91 3.23 14.80
N GLU A 119 1.86 3.58 16.08
CA GLU A 119 2.48 4.81 16.61
C GLU A 119 4.01 4.82 16.41
N GLN A 120 4.64 3.65 16.32
CA GLN A 120 6.08 3.51 16.08
C GLN A 120 6.51 4.11 14.73
N PHE A 121 5.58 4.28 13.78
CA PHE A 121 5.84 4.88 12.47
C PHE A 121 5.68 6.41 12.43
N ALA A 122 5.38 7.06 13.56
CA ALA A 122 5.20 8.51 13.63
C ALA A 122 6.43 9.31 13.16
N TYR A 123 7.64 8.75 13.23
CA TYR A 123 8.87 9.37 12.72
C TYR A 123 8.88 9.57 11.20
N LEU A 124 8.08 8.81 10.45
CA LEU A 124 7.96 8.92 9.00
C LEU A 124 7.27 10.22 8.57
N LYS A 125 6.29 10.69 9.35
CA LYS A 125 5.42 11.83 9.02
C LYS A 125 4.97 11.76 7.56
N PRO A 126 4.15 10.76 7.18
CA PRO A 126 3.75 10.59 5.79
C PRO A 126 3.09 11.83 5.21
N ASP A 127 3.38 12.14 3.95
CA ASP A 127 2.67 13.18 3.21
C ASP A 127 1.25 12.72 2.89
N LEU A 128 1.07 11.42 2.69
CA LEU A 128 -0.23 10.79 2.48
C LEU A 128 -0.24 9.40 3.14
N TYR A 129 -1.23 9.14 3.97
CA TYR A 129 -1.56 7.81 4.49
C TYR A 129 -2.75 7.25 3.73
N VAL A 130 -2.66 6.00 3.30
CA VAL A 130 -3.72 5.28 2.59
C VAL A 130 -4.20 4.15 3.47
N LEU A 131 -5.45 4.21 3.91
CA LEU A 131 -6.14 3.14 4.64
C LEU A 131 -6.92 2.27 3.65
N THR A 132 -6.53 1.01 3.54
CA THR A 132 -7.13 0.10 2.55
C THR A 132 -8.40 -0.58 3.04
N ALA A 133 -8.45 -0.95 4.32
CA ALA A 133 -9.62 -1.58 4.95
C ALA A 133 -9.46 -1.61 6.48
N VAL A 134 -10.58 -1.72 7.18
CA VAL A 134 -10.64 -2.11 8.59
C VAL A 134 -11.46 -3.39 8.68
N ALA A 135 -10.82 -4.50 8.99
CA ALA A 135 -11.43 -5.82 9.09
C ALA A 135 -10.80 -6.61 10.24
N GLU A 136 -11.44 -7.69 10.65
CA GLU A 136 -10.92 -8.59 11.65
C GLU A 136 -9.61 -9.24 11.18
N GLU A 137 -8.51 -8.90 11.84
CA GLU A 137 -7.19 -9.52 11.68
C GLU A 137 -6.48 -9.54 13.04
N HIS A 138 -5.57 -10.51 13.25
CA HIS A 138 -4.81 -10.66 14.50
C HIS A 138 -5.67 -10.63 15.77
N MET A 139 -6.86 -11.25 15.72
CA MET A 139 -7.86 -11.20 16.80
C MET A 139 -7.38 -11.84 18.12
N GLU A 140 -6.26 -12.56 18.08
CA GLU A 140 -5.57 -13.02 19.29
C GLU A 140 -4.95 -11.88 20.11
N TYR A 141 -4.71 -10.70 19.49
CA TYR A 141 -4.10 -9.53 20.14
C TYR A 141 -5.04 -8.33 20.26
N PHE A 142 -6.13 -8.31 19.50
CA PHE A 142 -7.10 -7.21 19.50
C PHE A 142 -8.40 -7.62 20.19
N ALA A 143 -8.92 -6.74 21.04
CA ALA A 143 -10.17 -6.96 21.78
C ALA A 143 -11.45 -6.82 20.93
N GLY A 144 -11.33 -6.70 19.60
CA GLY A 144 -12.43 -6.54 18.67
C GLY A 144 -12.11 -5.56 17.54
N LEU A 145 -13.05 -5.42 16.61
CA LEU A 145 -12.87 -4.58 15.42
C LEU A 145 -12.64 -3.11 15.76
N ASP A 146 -13.21 -2.59 16.84
CA ASP A 146 -12.99 -1.21 17.31
C ASP A 146 -11.52 -0.97 17.68
N ALA A 147 -10.87 -1.96 18.27
CA ALA A 147 -9.46 -1.89 18.63
C ALA A 147 -8.57 -1.91 17.36
N VAL A 148 -8.92 -2.74 16.36
CA VAL A 148 -8.25 -2.75 15.05
C VAL A 148 -8.43 -1.40 14.35
N ALA A 149 -9.65 -0.88 14.30
CA ALA A 149 -9.94 0.42 13.68
C ALA A 149 -9.12 1.56 14.32
N LYS A 150 -9.07 1.58 15.65
CA LYS A 150 -8.29 2.56 16.41
C LYS A 150 -6.80 2.49 16.08
N GLU A 151 -6.26 1.29 15.93
CA GLU A 151 -4.86 1.06 15.60
C GLU A 151 -4.56 1.47 14.15
N GLU A 152 -5.35 0.98 13.19
CA GLU A 152 -5.17 1.29 11.77
C GLU A 152 -5.38 2.78 11.44
N LEU A 153 -6.13 3.51 12.25
CA LEU A 153 -6.32 4.96 12.11
C LEU A 153 -5.26 5.80 12.86
N GLN A 154 -4.36 5.20 13.65
CA GLN A 154 -3.29 5.96 14.32
C GLN A 154 -2.44 6.80 13.35
N PRO A 155 -2.06 6.32 12.14
CA PRO A 155 -1.29 7.11 11.20
C PRO A 155 -1.95 8.42 10.76
N ALA A 156 -3.28 8.53 10.86
CA ALA A 156 -4.00 9.78 10.58
C ALA A 156 -3.53 10.95 11.46
N LYS A 157 -3.04 10.67 12.67
CA LYS A 157 -2.60 11.70 13.63
C LYS A 157 -1.25 12.33 13.28
N PHE A 158 -0.44 11.66 12.46
CA PHE A 158 0.90 12.11 12.11
C PHE A 158 1.17 12.17 10.60
N SER A 159 0.12 12.03 9.79
CA SER A 159 0.16 12.20 8.34
C SER A 159 -0.45 13.54 7.92
N ASN A 160 0.07 14.12 6.82
CA ASN A 160 -0.45 15.40 6.33
C ASN A 160 -1.85 15.27 5.69
N LYS A 161 -2.09 14.15 4.98
CA LYS A 161 -3.37 13.79 4.36
C LYS A 161 -3.68 12.33 4.61
N VAL A 162 -4.96 11.98 4.63
CA VAL A 162 -5.45 10.61 4.82
C VAL A 162 -6.40 10.26 3.71
N LEU A 163 -6.11 9.20 2.98
CA LEU A 163 -6.96 8.63 1.93
C LEU A 163 -7.57 7.33 2.45
N VAL A 164 -8.89 7.20 2.44
CA VAL A 164 -9.60 6.08 3.07
C VAL A 164 -10.50 5.38 2.08
N ASN A 165 -10.45 4.06 2.07
CA ASN A 165 -11.42 3.20 1.38
C ASN A 165 -12.74 3.19 2.16
N ILE A 166 -13.73 3.90 1.64
CA ILE A 166 -15.05 4.04 2.28
C ILE A 166 -15.88 2.76 2.19
N ASN A 167 -15.62 1.88 1.20
CA ASN A 167 -16.34 0.60 1.11
C ASN A 167 -15.94 -0.39 2.22
N ASP A 168 -14.68 -0.35 2.65
CA ASP A 168 -14.12 -1.35 3.56
C ASP A 168 -13.73 -0.75 4.93
N THR A 169 -14.24 0.45 5.24
CA THR A 169 -14.07 1.11 6.55
C THR A 169 -15.41 1.66 7.01
N ALA A 170 -15.91 1.15 8.13
CA ALA A 170 -17.21 1.56 8.63
C ALA A 170 -17.24 3.06 8.99
N ALA A 171 -18.30 3.76 8.59
CA ALA A 171 -18.45 5.20 8.72
C ALA A 171 -18.28 5.71 10.17
N GLN A 172 -18.67 4.89 11.16
CA GLN A 172 -18.53 5.25 12.58
C GLN A 172 -17.07 5.52 13.00
N TYR A 173 -16.09 4.90 12.34
CA TYR A 173 -14.67 5.11 12.63
C TYR A 173 -14.08 6.36 11.98
N LEU A 174 -14.81 6.96 11.04
CA LEU A 174 -14.34 8.07 10.21
C LEU A 174 -14.87 9.44 10.69
N VAL A 175 -15.79 9.45 11.65
CA VAL A 175 -16.44 10.66 12.15
C VAL A 175 -15.41 11.64 12.70
N GLY A 176 -15.46 12.89 12.19
CA GLY A 176 -14.62 13.99 12.67
C GLY A 176 -13.16 13.96 12.18
N LEU A 177 -12.79 13.03 11.32
CA LEU A 177 -11.46 13.00 10.71
C LEU A 177 -11.44 13.79 9.38
N PRO A 178 -10.43 14.67 9.17
CA PRO A 178 -10.23 15.31 7.87
C PRO A 178 -9.62 14.28 6.91
N LEU A 179 -10.46 13.64 6.10
CA LEU A 179 -10.03 12.58 5.21
C LEU A 179 -10.53 12.81 3.77
N ILE A 180 -9.87 12.14 2.84
CA ILE A 180 -10.22 12.05 1.43
C ILE A 180 -10.78 10.65 1.21
N GLY A 181 -12.01 10.52 0.73
CA GLY A 181 -12.64 9.24 0.49
C GLY A 181 -12.36 8.69 -0.90
N TYR A 182 -12.18 7.37 -1.01
CA TYR A 182 -12.30 6.69 -2.29
C TYR A 182 -13.19 5.45 -2.15
N GLY A 183 -13.97 5.16 -3.18
CA GLY A 183 -14.92 4.04 -3.13
C GLY A 183 -15.54 3.69 -4.46
N LEU A 184 -16.11 2.48 -4.51
CA LEU A 184 -16.91 1.98 -5.60
C LEU A 184 -18.39 2.29 -5.32
N ASP A 185 -19.12 2.74 -6.32
CA ASP A 185 -20.59 2.94 -6.25
C ASP A 185 -21.06 3.89 -5.11
N LEU A 186 -20.21 4.84 -4.70
CA LEU A 186 -20.49 5.78 -3.62
C LEU A 186 -20.12 7.21 -4.03
N GLU A 187 -20.87 8.19 -3.51
CA GLU A 187 -20.48 9.59 -3.61
C GLU A 187 -19.32 9.87 -2.63
N THR A 188 -18.12 10.01 -3.20
CA THR A 188 -16.89 10.27 -2.46
C THR A 188 -15.91 11.04 -3.35
N ASP A 189 -14.79 11.53 -2.79
CA ASP A 189 -13.83 12.36 -3.54
C ASP A 189 -13.28 11.65 -4.79
N TYR A 190 -13.03 10.35 -4.69
CA TYR A 190 -12.61 9.53 -5.82
C TYR A 190 -13.57 8.36 -5.98
N THR A 191 -14.29 8.33 -7.09
CA THR A 191 -15.37 7.36 -7.32
C THR A 191 -15.12 6.58 -8.61
N LEU A 192 -15.41 5.27 -8.56
CA LEU A 192 -15.58 4.47 -9.75
C LEU A 192 -16.98 4.70 -10.32
N VAL A 193 -17.07 5.35 -11.47
CA VAL A 193 -18.35 5.67 -12.13
C VAL A 193 -18.91 4.45 -12.87
N GLU A 194 -18.03 3.75 -13.63
CA GLU A 194 -18.41 2.56 -14.39
C GLU A 194 -17.30 1.52 -14.37
N ARG A 195 -17.70 0.26 -14.46
CA ARG A 195 -16.80 -0.90 -14.52
C ARG A 195 -17.30 -1.93 -15.51
N HIS A 196 -16.50 -2.21 -16.52
CA HIS A 196 -16.76 -3.23 -17.51
C HIS A 196 -15.69 -4.33 -17.41
N GLU A 197 -16.10 -5.52 -17.01
CA GLU A 197 -15.22 -6.68 -16.85
C GLU A 197 -14.99 -7.37 -18.21
N HIS A 198 -13.75 -7.72 -18.52
CA HIS A 198 -13.34 -8.46 -19.73
C HIS A 198 -12.86 -9.87 -19.38
N GLY A 199 -13.57 -10.54 -18.47
CA GLY A 199 -13.18 -11.85 -17.94
C GLY A 199 -11.80 -11.81 -17.28
N LEU A 200 -10.94 -12.77 -17.63
CA LEU A 200 -9.58 -12.87 -17.08
C LEU A 200 -8.57 -11.91 -17.74
N MET A 201 -8.96 -11.16 -18.76
CA MET A 201 -8.08 -10.19 -19.41
C MET A 201 -7.99 -8.86 -18.67
N GLY A 202 -8.87 -8.62 -17.70
CA GLY A 202 -8.89 -7.38 -16.91
C GLY A 202 -10.24 -6.68 -16.97
N GLN A 203 -10.21 -5.34 -16.85
CA GLN A 203 -11.43 -4.53 -16.82
C GLN A 203 -11.16 -3.10 -17.28
N LYS A 204 -12.20 -2.48 -17.85
CA LYS A 204 -12.24 -1.06 -18.15
C LYS A 204 -12.91 -0.33 -16.98
N LEU A 205 -12.29 0.73 -16.51
CA LEU A 205 -12.76 1.53 -15.40
C LEU A 205 -12.96 2.98 -15.84
N ILE A 206 -14.06 3.61 -15.44
CA ILE A 206 -14.28 5.06 -15.56
C ILE A 206 -14.19 5.63 -14.17
N ILE A 207 -13.17 6.46 -13.93
CA ILE A 207 -12.83 7.03 -12.61
C ILE A 207 -13.16 8.52 -12.61
N SER A 208 -13.86 8.99 -11.58
CA SER A 208 -14.05 10.42 -11.26
C SER A 208 -13.09 10.82 -10.15
N THR A 209 -12.37 11.93 -10.35
CA THR A 209 -11.45 12.52 -9.38
C THR A 209 -12.16 13.49 -8.44
N ALA A 210 -11.48 13.94 -7.39
CA ALA A 210 -11.99 14.92 -6.41
C ALA A 210 -12.41 16.26 -7.05
N THR A 211 -11.94 16.58 -8.26
CA THR A 211 -12.35 17.78 -9.02
C THR A 211 -13.50 17.52 -9.97
N GLY A 212 -14.07 16.32 -9.99
CA GLY A 212 -15.13 15.90 -10.91
C GLY A 212 -14.64 15.57 -12.33
N LYS A 213 -13.35 15.62 -12.61
CA LYS A 213 -12.81 15.17 -13.89
C LYS A 213 -12.90 13.67 -13.99
N GLN A 214 -13.31 13.19 -15.15
CA GLN A 214 -13.42 11.77 -15.43
C GLN A 214 -12.41 11.32 -16.48
N PHE A 215 -11.92 10.09 -16.33
CA PHE A 215 -11.11 9.43 -17.34
C PHE A 215 -11.37 7.93 -17.35
N SER A 216 -11.09 7.31 -18.49
CA SER A 216 -11.21 5.86 -18.69
C SER A 216 -9.83 5.23 -18.73
N VAL A 217 -9.71 4.04 -18.12
CA VAL A 217 -8.48 3.25 -18.14
C VAL A 217 -8.80 1.75 -18.25
N GLU A 218 -8.00 1.02 -19.04
CA GLU A 218 -8.01 -0.43 -19.07
C GLU A 218 -6.87 -0.99 -18.22
N VAL A 219 -7.19 -1.96 -17.37
CA VAL A 219 -6.25 -2.54 -16.40
C VAL A 219 -6.37 -4.06 -16.35
N SER A 220 -5.26 -4.74 -16.08
CA SER A 220 -5.25 -6.20 -15.90
C SER A 220 -5.68 -6.66 -14.50
N ALA A 221 -5.89 -5.73 -13.57
CA ALA A 221 -6.36 -6.04 -12.23
C ALA A 221 -7.82 -6.54 -12.28
N LEU A 222 -8.14 -7.65 -11.60
CA LEU A 222 -9.42 -8.34 -11.71
C LEU A 222 -10.39 -7.99 -10.58
N GLY A 223 -11.67 -8.01 -10.92
CA GLY A 223 -12.78 -7.92 -9.99
C GLY A 223 -12.85 -6.63 -9.17
N LYS A 224 -13.72 -6.61 -8.15
CA LYS A 224 -13.91 -5.42 -7.29
C LYS A 224 -12.65 -5.04 -6.52
N GLN A 225 -11.88 -6.01 -6.04
CA GLN A 225 -10.65 -5.72 -5.29
C GLN A 225 -9.59 -5.08 -6.20
N GLY A 226 -9.46 -5.58 -7.45
CA GLY A 226 -8.62 -4.95 -8.46
C GLY A 226 -9.04 -3.51 -8.76
N ALA A 227 -10.34 -3.24 -8.88
CA ALA A 227 -10.86 -1.89 -9.09
C ALA A 227 -10.53 -0.94 -7.91
N LYS A 228 -10.68 -1.41 -6.65
CA LYS A 228 -10.34 -0.61 -5.45
C LYS A 228 -8.87 -0.22 -5.39
N LEU A 229 -7.95 -1.16 -5.68
CA LEU A 229 -6.52 -0.85 -5.68
C LEU A 229 -6.12 0.14 -6.79
N VAL A 230 -6.76 0.03 -7.98
CA VAL A 230 -6.55 0.96 -9.09
C VAL A 230 -7.07 2.35 -8.73
N LEU A 231 -8.26 2.42 -8.12
CA LEU A 231 -8.83 3.69 -7.66
C LEU A 231 -7.97 4.35 -6.59
N ALA A 232 -7.46 3.59 -5.62
CA ALA A 232 -6.51 4.10 -4.63
C ALA A 232 -5.24 4.65 -5.27
N ALA A 233 -4.69 3.94 -6.27
CA ALA A 233 -3.49 4.38 -6.99
C ALA A 233 -3.73 5.65 -7.82
N ALA A 234 -4.91 5.76 -8.46
CA ALA A 234 -5.33 6.96 -9.16
C ALA A 234 -5.46 8.17 -8.21
N ALA A 235 -6.13 7.96 -7.07
CA ALA A 235 -6.33 9.01 -6.06
C ALA A 235 -5.00 9.50 -5.47
N VAL A 236 -4.08 8.59 -5.14
CA VAL A 236 -2.74 8.96 -4.65
C VAL A 236 -1.97 9.75 -5.70
N ALA A 237 -1.98 9.33 -6.95
CA ALA A 237 -1.27 10.00 -8.03
C ALA A 237 -1.81 11.42 -8.27
N ASP A 238 -3.14 11.59 -8.28
CA ASP A 238 -3.79 12.90 -8.40
C ASP A 238 -3.46 13.80 -7.20
N GLN A 239 -3.54 13.29 -5.95
CA GLN A 239 -3.17 14.03 -4.74
C GLN A 239 -1.71 14.46 -4.69
N LEU A 240 -0.82 13.78 -5.41
CA LEU A 240 0.59 14.12 -5.56
C LEU A 240 0.88 14.99 -6.81
N GLY A 241 -0.16 15.43 -7.52
CA GLY A 241 -0.04 16.32 -8.67
C GLY A 241 0.56 15.66 -9.92
N ILE A 242 0.27 14.39 -10.13
CA ILE A 242 0.58 13.73 -11.40
C ILE A 242 -0.50 14.09 -12.41
N GLU A 243 -0.08 14.50 -13.60
CA GLU A 243 -1.01 14.81 -14.71
C GLU A 243 -1.79 13.57 -15.16
N GLN A 244 -3.02 13.77 -15.61
CA GLN A 244 -3.96 12.69 -15.95
C GLN A 244 -3.37 11.65 -16.91
N GLU A 245 -2.62 12.08 -17.93
CA GLU A 245 -1.94 11.18 -18.87
C GLU A 245 -0.94 10.26 -18.17
N GLY A 246 -0.15 10.82 -17.24
CA GLY A 246 0.78 10.07 -16.39
C GLY A 246 0.06 9.08 -15.49
N ILE A 247 -1.09 9.45 -14.92
CA ILE A 247 -1.94 8.57 -14.13
C ILE A 247 -2.41 7.39 -14.98
N ILE A 248 -3.03 7.64 -16.12
CA ILE A 248 -3.54 6.60 -17.04
C ILE A 248 -2.42 5.63 -17.41
N LYS A 249 -1.29 6.14 -17.88
CA LYS A 249 -0.12 5.33 -18.26
C LYS A 249 0.38 4.48 -17.09
N GLY A 250 0.43 5.06 -15.90
CA GLY A 250 0.84 4.37 -14.69
C GLY A 250 -0.14 3.24 -14.31
N LEU A 251 -1.43 3.51 -14.32
CA LEU A 251 -2.46 2.51 -14.00
C LEU A 251 -2.44 1.32 -14.98
N GLN A 252 -2.23 1.56 -16.26
CA GLN A 252 -2.08 0.51 -17.28
C GLN A 252 -0.86 -0.39 -17.04
N SER A 253 0.15 0.09 -16.32
CA SER A 253 1.34 -0.69 -15.98
C SER A 253 1.17 -1.62 -14.78
N ILE A 254 0.04 -1.53 -14.06
CA ILE A 254 -0.27 -2.40 -12.93
C ILE A 254 -0.44 -3.83 -13.43
N LYS A 255 0.30 -4.77 -12.81
CA LYS A 255 0.20 -6.20 -13.09
C LYS A 255 -0.19 -6.95 -11.81
N PRO A 256 -0.88 -8.09 -11.94
CA PRO A 256 -1.12 -8.98 -10.81
C PRO A 256 0.18 -9.35 -10.10
N VAL A 257 0.12 -9.41 -8.78
CA VAL A 257 1.24 -9.84 -7.92
C VAL A 257 1.16 -11.35 -7.72
N SER A 258 2.30 -12.02 -7.62
CA SER A 258 2.35 -13.46 -7.38
C SER A 258 1.54 -13.85 -6.13
N GLY A 259 0.70 -14.87 -6.24
CA GLY A 259 -0.19 -15.31 -5.19
C GLY A 259 -1.35 -14.36 -4.85
N ARG A 260 -1.63 -13.34 -5.71
CA ARG A 260 -2.71 -12.36 -5.51
C ARG A 260 -3.48 -12.14 -6.79
N MET A 261 -4.51 -12.96 -7.00
CA MET A 261 -5.34 -12.96 -8.22
C MET A 261 -4.52 -13.06 -9.51
N GLN A 262 -3.40 -13.78 -9.47
CA GLN A 262 -2.54 -13.99 -10.61
C GLN A 262 -3.12 -15.06 -11.55
N ILE A 263 -3.13 -14.76 -12.83
CA ILE A 263 -3.55 -15.72 -13.85
C ILE A 263 -2.33 -16.50 -14.32
N LEU A 264 -2.41 -17.83 -14.22
CA LEU A 264 -1.35 -18.75 -14.62
C LEU A 264 -1.90 -19.75 -15.64
N SER A 265 -1.05 -20.19 -16.56
CA SER A 265 -1.36 -21.30 -17.46
C SER A 265 -1.24 -22.62 -16.69
N GLY A 266 -2.29 -23.43 -16.75
CA GLY A 266 -2.33 -24.77 -16.19
C GLY A 266 -2.06 -25.86 -17.23
N ILE A 267 -2.19 -27.11 -16.81
CA ILE A 267 -2.05 -28.29 -17.69
C ILE A 267 -3.25 -28.41 -18.65
N ASN A 268 -3.04 -28.99 -19.80
CA ASN A 268 -4.08 -29.23 -20.81
C ASN A 268 -4.88 -27.99 -21.25
N GLY A 269 -4.21 -26.81 -21.23
CA GLY A 269 -4.85 -25.56 -21.63
C GLY A 269 -5.77 -24.95 -20.55
N SER A 270 -5.78 -25.48 -19.33
CA SER A 270 -6.52 -24.89 -18.23
C SER A 270 -5.90 -23.57 -17.76
N THR A 271 -6.71 -22.73 -17.14
CA THR A 271 -6.28 -21.48 -16.51
C THR A 271 -6.41 -21.59 -15.00
N LEU A 272 -5.40 -21.13 -14.28
CA LEU A 272 -5.39 -21.07 -12.83
C LEU A 272 -5.47 -19.63 -12.36
N ILE A 273 -6.31 -19.37 -11.35
CA ILE A 273 -6.33 -18.12 -10.60
C ILE A 273 -5.59 -18.38 -9.30
N ASP A 274 -4.39 -17.82 -9.17
CA ASP A 274 -3.55 -17.95 -7.98
C ASP A 274 -3.79 -16.78 -7.02
N ASP A 275 -4.46 -17.05 -5.90
CA ASP A 275 -4.68 -16.12 -4.78
C ASP A 275 -4.24 -16.76 -3.45
N THR A 276 -3.11 -17.47 -3.47
CA THR A 276 -2.63 -18.35 -2.40
C THR A 276 -1.77 -17.66 -1.35
N TYR A 277 -1.46 -16.37 -1.50
CA TYR A 277 -0.58 -15.66 -0.56
C TYR A 277 -1.15 -15.63 0.87
N ASN A 278 -2.44 -15.36 1.00
CA ASN A 278 -3.16 -15.39 2.28
C ASN A 278 -4.65 -15.67 2.02
N ALA A 279 -5.33 -16.28 2.98
CA ALA A 279 -6.74 -16.61 2.89
C ALA A 279 -7.50 -15.97 4.05
N SER A 280 -8.33 -14.99 3.72
CA SER A 280 -9.40 -14.50 4.61
C SER A 280 -10.75 -14.78 3.96
N PRO A 281 -11.85 -14.85 4.70
CA PRO A 281 -13.19 -15.06 4.13
C PRO A 281 -13.53 -14.04 3.02
N ILE A 282 -13.12 -12.78 3.19
CA ILE A 282 -13.34 -11.70 2.23
C ILE A 282 -12.51 -11.93 0.95
N ALA A 283 -11.23 -12.31 1.09
CA ALA A 283 -10.35 -12.55 -0.05
C ALA A 283 -10.82 -13.78 -0.86
N VAL A 284 -11.13 -14.88 -0.19
CA VAL A 284 -11.63 -16.11 -0.84
C VAL A 284 -12.92 -15.83 -1.59
N LYS A 285 -13.89 -15.12 -0.98
CA LYS A 285 -15.11 -14.72 -1.64
C LYS A 285 -14.84 -13.88 -2.90
N ALA A 286 -13.93 -12.91 -2.82
CA ALA A 286 -13.57 -12.06 -3.95
C ALA A 286 -12.94 -12.86 -5.11
N ALA A 287 -12.11 -13.87 -4.81
CA ALA A 287 -11.53 -14.76 -5.80
C ALA A 287 -12.61 -15.64 -6.48
N LEU A 288 -13.53 -16.20 -5.69
CA LEU A 288 -14.68 -16.97 -6.20
C LEU A 288 -15.61 -16.09 -7.05
N ASP A 289 -15.89 -14.85 -6.65
CA ASP A 289 -16.71 -13.91 -7.42
C ASP A 289 -16.11 -13.63 -8.82
N VAL A 290 -14.77 -13.59 -8.94
CA VAL A 290 -14.10 -13.48 -10.24
C VAL A 290 -14.23 -14.80 -11.03
N LEU A 291 -13.98 -15.94 -10.39
CA LEU A 291 -14.07 -17.27 -11.04
C LEU A 291 -15.45 -17.52 -11.62
N TYR A 292 -16.52 -17.27 -10.85
CA TYR A 292 -17.91 -17.51 -11.29
C TYR A 292 -18.38 -16.56 -12.41
N LYS A 293 -17.68 -15.47 -12.64
CA LYS A 293 -17.96 -14.54 -13.74
C LYS A 293 -17.15 -14.83 -15.00
N THR A 294 -16.26 -15.80 -14.93
CA THR A 294 -15.56 -16.28 -16.14
C THR A 294 -16.43 -17.33 -16.83
N ASP A 295 -16.59 -17.19 -18.14
CA ASP A 295 -17.21 -18.23 -18.97
C ASP A 295 -16.25 -19.44 -19.04
N ALA A 296 -16.15 -20.17 -17.93
CA ALA A 296 -15.37 -21.40 -17.86
C ALA A 296 -16.29 -22.57 -18.31
N ASN A 297 -15.95 -23.19 -19.45
CA ASN A 297 -16.49 -24.46 -19.85
C ASN A 297 -15.85 -25.61 -19.10
#